data_c5a0b9e81ce4ed21f1da92756ef6a461
#
_entry.id   c5a0b9e81ce4ed21f1da92756ef6a461
#
_cell.length_a   1.000
_cell.length_b   1.000
_cell.length_c   1.000
_cell.angle_alpha   90.00
_cell.angle_beta   90.00
_cell.angle_gamma   90.00
#
_symmetry.space_group_name_H-M   'P 1'
#
loop_
_entity.id
_entity.type
_entity.pdbx_description
1 polymer ?
#
loop_
_entity_poly.entity_id
_entity_poly.type
_entity_poly.pdbx_seq_one_letter_code
_entity_poly.pdbx_strand_id
1 'polypeptide(L)'
;GEGIGHVENKVIFVPLTAPGDIVELTISENKKNYLRGSVNRFIEQSQHRVVPLCDYFGECGGCHWQHLSYEYEIEAKKKILQDTLSRIGKVGPDSYACPPPILSPKPYGYRCRIRLQGLTQRTTELGFFKAHSREIIPIDRCELASEFLNETVKRLHGFLNSLDYLLAFSEVQVLTGPDQQEATLSFSCPLRMDDELVKDFLKNLKAYIPKVYGVSFETVNNGEGHTEHFGNCGLEFDYSFSPDSSAQAVPLRYRTQIHSFSQVNPDQNRNLLSIIYNW
;
A
#
# COMPACT_ATOMS: atom_id res chain seq x y z
N GLY A 1 -4.52 -7.62 10.64
CA GLY A 1 -4.95 -8.89 10.63
C GLY A 1 -4.17 -9.97 11.34
N GLU A 2 -4.16 -9.99 12.69
CA GLU A 2 -3.74 -11.17 13.44
C GLU A 2 -4.99 -11.96 13.84
N GLY A 3 -4.94 -13.28 13.78
CA GLY A 3 -5.98 -14.12 14.37
C GLY A 3 -5.92 -14.02 15.90
N ILE A 4 -7.09 -14.16 16.52
CA ILE A 4 -7.24 -14.11 17.98
C ILE A 4 -7.77 -15.45 18.44
N GLY A 5 -7.05 -16.09 19.34
CA GLY A 5 -7.45 -17.30 20.02
C GLY A 5 -7.37 -17.18 21.54
N HIS A 6 -7.64 -18.27 22.23
CA HIS A 6 -7.51 -18.35 23.67
C HIS A 6 -6.71 -19.60 24.03
N VAL A 7 -5.75 -19.44 24.93
CA VAL A 7 -4.98 -20.52 25.52
C VAL A 7 -5.11 -20.36 27.04
N GLU A 8 -5.69 -21.33 27.69
CA GLU A 8 -6.07 -21.24 29.10
C GLU A 8 -6.90 -19.98 29.38
N ASN A 9 -6.42 -19.06 30.20
CA ASN A 9 -7.10 -17.81 30.55
C ASN A 9 -6.51 -16.57 29.84
N LYS A 10 -5.67 -16.76 28.81
CA LYS A 10 -5.04 -15.66 28.08
C LYS A 10 -5.48 -15.62 26.63
N VAL A 11 -5.61 -14.40 26.12
CA VAL A 11 -5.76 -14.15 24.68
C VAL A 11 -4.43 -14.42 24.00
N ILE A 12 -4.45 -15.08 22.86
CA ILE A 12 -3.27 -15.26 21.99
C ILE A 12 -3.49 -14.59 20.65
N PHE A 13 -2.48 -13.85 20.18
CA PHE A 13 -2.42 -13.27 18.85
C PHE A 13 -1.50 -14.10 17.97
N VAL A 14 -2.01 -14.54 16.82
CA VAL A 14 -1.27 -15.38 15.88
C VAL A 14 -1.41 -14.82 14.48
N PRO A 15 -0.32 -14.27 13.90
CA PRO A 15 -0.35 -13.76 12.53
C PRO A 15 -0.73 -14.84 11.52
N LEU A 16 -1.33 -14.40 10.40
CA LEU A 16 -1.67 -15.25 9.25
C LEU A 16 -2.62 -16.40 9.54
N THR A 17 -3.38 -16.32 10.64
CA THR A 17 -4.45 -17.27 10.95
C THR A 17 -5.82 -16.68 10.64
N ALA A 18 -6.78 -17.58 10.40
CA ALA A 18 -8.17 -17.29 10.08
C ALA A 18 -9.10 -17.92 11.14
N PRO A 19 -10.29 -17.36 11.39
CA PRO A 19 -11.31 -18.03 12.18
C PRO A 19 -11.65 -19.41 11.60
N GLY A 20 -11.61 -20.42 12.47
CA GLY A 20 -11.79 -21.83 12.06
C GLY A 20 -10.50 -22.58 11.79
N ASP A 21 -9.34 -21.92 11.78
CA ASP A 21 -8.07 -22.64 11.78
C ASP A 21 -7.83 -23.36 13.10
N ILE A 22 -7.36 -24.60 13.03
CA ILE A 22 -6.76 -25.35 14.15
C ILE A 22 -5.27 -25.46 13.86
N VAL A 23 -4.45 -24.90 14.75
CA VAL A 23 -3.02 -24.79 14.52
C VAL A 23 -2.20 -25.32 15.69
N GLU A 24 -1.06 -25.91 15.36
CA GLU A 24 0.05 -26.09 16.27
C GLU A 24 0.95 -24.87 16.18
N LEU A 25 1.27 -24.26 17.30
CA LEU A 25 2.01 -23.00 17.35
C LEU A 25 3.14 -23.03 18.39
N THR A 26 4.11 -22.15 18.19
CA THR A 26 5.13 -21.82 19.18
C THR A 26 4.80 -20.46 19.80
N ILE A 27 4.83 -20.37 21.12
CA ILE A 27 4.65 -19.10 21.83
C ILE A 27 5.95 -18.31 21.70
N SER A 28 5.89 -17.17 21.03
CA SER A 28 7.01 -16.26 20.84
C SER A 28 7.11 -15.18 21.94
N GLU A 29 5.98 -14.84 22.55
CA GLU A 29 5.92 -13.84 23.62
C GLU A 29 4.85 -14.25 24.66
N ASN A 30 5.22 -14.16 25.95
CA ASN A 30 4.30 -14.42 27.07
C ASN A 30 4.25 -13.20 27.99
N LYS A 31 3.18 -12.42 27.89
CA LYS A 31 2.90 -11.27 28.76
C LYS A 31 1.87 -11.61 29.83
N LYS A 32 1.69 -10.70 30.78
CA LYS A 32 0.72 -10.90 31.88
C LYS A 32 -0.70 -11.18 31.36
N ASN A 33 -1.15 -10.45 30.34
CA ASN A 33 -2.53 -10.44 29.87
C ASN A 33 -2.72 -11.10 28.49
N TYR A 34 -1.65 -11.36 27.74
CA TYR A 34 -1.74 -11.93 26.42
C TYR A 34 -0.50 -12.75 26.05
N LEU A 35 -0.66 -13.54 25.02
CA LEU A 35 0.38 -14.33 24.35
C LEU A 35 0.52 -13.87 22.90
N ARG A 36 1.69 -14.06 22.32
CA ARG A 36 1.89 -14.07 20.87
C ARG A 36 2.49 -15.40 20.46
N GLY A 37 2.10 -15.87 19.30
CA GLY A 37 2.61 -17.13 18.77
C GLY A 37 2.81 -17.07 17.25
N SER A 38 3.58 -18.02 16.76
CA SER A 38 3.76 -18.29 15.34
C SER A 38 3.28 -19.70 15.00
N VAL A 39 2.64 -19.86 13.85
CA VAL A 39 2.14 -21.16 13.39
C VAL A 39 3.32 -22.05 12.99
N ASN A 40 3.38 -23.25 13.55
CA ASN A 40 4.29 -24.29 13.09
C ASN A 40 3.63 -25.13 11.99
N ARG A 41 2.35 -25.48 12.21
CA ARG A 41 1.58 -26.33 11.30
C ARG A 41 0.08 -26.07 11.45
N PHE A 42 -0.63 -26.12 10.33
CA PHE A 42 -2.09 -26.19 10.31
C PHE A 42 -2.53 -27.65 10.47
N ILE A 43 -3.36 -27.92 11.49
CA ILE A 43 -4.02 -29.21 11.68
C ILE A 43 -5.28 -29.26 10.83
N GLU A 44 -6.09 -28.18 10.92
CA GLU A 44 -7.25 -27.95 10.08
C GLU A 44 -7.21 -26.52 9.56
N GLN A 45 -7.59 -26.34 8.30
CA GLN A 45 -7.64 -25.01 7.68
C GLN A 45 -9.07 -24.51 7.59
N SER A 46 -9.26 -23.24 7.86
CA SER A 46 -10.54 -22.56 7.68
C SER A 46 -11.03 -22.67 6.24
N GLN A 47 -12.32 -22.86 6.07
CA GLN A 47 -12.98 -22.83 4.75
C GLN A 47 -12.88 -21.47 4.04
N HIS A 48 -12.53 -20.42 4.77
CA HIS A 48 -12.38 -19.05 4.22
C HIS A 48 -10.99 -18.79 3.69
N ARG A 49 -10.08 -19.76 3.81
CA ARG A 49 -8.72 -19.61 3.27
C ARG A 49 -8.69 -19.72 1.77
N VAL A 50 -7.84 -18.89 1.20
CA VAL A 50 -7.44 -18.95 -0.21
C VAL A 50 -5.91 -18.92 -0.30
N VAL A 51 -5.39 -19.37 -1.42
CA VAL A 51 -3.97 -19.21 -1.75
C VAL A 51 -3.73 -17.72 -2.04
N PRO A 52 -2.82 -17.04 -1.32
CA PRO A 52 -2.48 -15.66 -1.62
C PRO A 52 -1.98 -15.49 -3.06
N LEU A 53 -2.42 -14.44 -3.72
CA LEU A 53 -1.97 -14.13 -5.09
C LEU A 53 -0.51 -13.64 -5.12
N CYS A 54 -0.06 -12.97 -4.06
CA CYS A 54 1.26 -12.37 -3.97
C CYS A 54 2.28 -13.36 -3.40
N ASP A 55 3.37 -13.61 -4.13
CA ASP A 55 4.45 -14.50 -3.71
C ASP A 55 5.19 -14.01 -2.45
N TYR A 56 5.15 -12.71 -2.18
CA TYR A 56 5.77 -12.09 -1.01
C TYR A 56 4.86 -12.02 0.22
N PHE A 57 3.64 -12.58 0.11
CA PHE A 57 2.70 -12.55 1.24
C PHE A 57 3.21 -13.38 2.41
N GLY A 58 3.15 -12.81 3.60
CA GLY A 58 3.67 -13.43 4.83
C GLY A 58 5.07 -12.95 5.21
N GLU A 59 5.86 -12.46 4.24
CA GLU A 59 7.15 -11.83 4.48
C GLU A 59 7.06 -10.30 4.38
N CYS A 60 6.51 -9.80 3.28
CA CYS A 60 6.27 -8.37 3.06
C CYS A 60 5.29 -7.81 4.09
N GLY A 61 5.67 -6.69 4.75
CA GLY A 61 4.85 -6.02 5.76
C GLY A 61 3.63 -5.27 5.23
N GLY A 62 3.42 -5.25 3.91
CA GLY A 62 2.37 -4.45 3.27
C GLY A 62 0.95 -5.03 3.33
N CYS A 63 0.80 -6.34 3.48
CA CYS A 63 -0.49 -7.04 3.40
C CYS A 63 -0.68 -8.03 4.55
N HIS A 64 -1.94 -8.10 5.08
CA HIS A 64 -2.26 -8.95 6.21
C HIS A 64 -3.47 -9.87 5.98
N TRP A 65 -4.14 -9.81 4.80
CA TRP A 65 -5.44 -10.44 4.59
C TRP A 65 -5.51 -11.37 3.37
N GLN A 66 -4.47 -11.45 2.54
CA GLN A 66 -4.53 -12.18 1.27
C GLN A 66 -4.74 -13.70 1.42
N HIS A 67 -4.60 -14.24 2.62
CA HIS A 67 -4.90 -15.65 2.93
C HIS A 67 -6.39 -15.94 3.16
N LEU A 68 -7.24 -14.90 3.07
CA LEU A 68 -8.70 -14.99 3.19
C LEU A 68 -9.37 -14.63 1.88
N SER A 69 -10.52 -15.24 1.60
CA SER A 69 -11.35 -14.80 0.47
C SER A 69 -11.77 -13.34 0.66
N TYR A 70 -11.93 -12.62 -0.44
CA TYR A 70 -12.27 -11.19 -0.40
C TYR A 70 -13.63 -10.97 0.28
N GLU A 71 -14.60 -11.84 0.03
CA GLU A 71 -15.92 -11.80 0.65
C GLU A 71 -15.80 -11.90 2.17
N TYR A 72 -15.00 -12.85 2.64
CA TYR A 72 -14.81 -13.04 4.08
C TYR A 72 -13.99 -11.90 4.71
N GLU A 73 -13.00 -11.37 4.00
CA GLU A 73 -12.26 -10.16 4.44
C GLU A 73 -13.20 -8.99 4.73
N ILE A 74 -14.18 -8.76 3.86
CA ILE A 74 -15.17 -7.69 4.00
C ILE A 74 -16.08 -7.93 5.21
N GLU A 75 -16.57 -9.16 5.39
CA GLU A 75 -17.38 -9.54 6.57
C GLU A 75 -16.60 -9.36 7.87
N ALA A 76 -15.34 -9.81 7.89
CA ALA A 76 -14.48 -9.68 9.06
C ALA A 76 -14.20 -8.20 9.40
N LYS A 77 -13.96 -7.35 8.42
CA LYS A 77 -13.78 -5.90 8.62
C LYS A 77 -15.05 -5.24 9.18
N LYS A 78 -16.23 -5.61 8.68
CA LYS A 78 -17.51 -5.15 9.23
C LYS A 78 -17.65 -5.56 10.69
N LYS A 79 -17.37 -6.82 11.01
CA LYS A 79 -17.43 -7.33 12.38
C LYS A 79 -16.46 -6.61 13.30
N ILE A 80 -15.22 -6.37 12.87
CA ILE A 80 -14.22 -5.62 13.64
C ILE A 80 -14.73 -4.20 13.96
N LEU A 81 -15.34 -3.52 12.98
CA LEU A 81 -15.94 -2.20 13.21
C LEU A 81 -17.04 -2.28 14.29
N GLN A 82 -17.97 -3.21 14.19
CA GLN A 82 -19.07 -3.40 15.13
C GLN A 82 -18.55 -3.73 16.53
N ASP A 83 -17.59 -4.64 16.65
CA ASP A 83 -16.95 -5.00 17.92
C ASP A 83 -16.23 -3.80 18.55
N THR A 84 -15.57 -2.98 17.72
CA THR A 84 -14.87 -1.77 18.18
C THR A 84 -15.87 -0.72 18.71
N LEU A 85 -16.95 -0.47 17.99
CA LEU A 85 -18.02 0.45 18.43
C LEU A 85 -18.64 -0.02 19.74
N SER A 86 -18.95 -1.31 19.86
CA SER A 86 -19.56 -1.87 21.05
C SER A 86 -18.62 -1.89 22.26
N ARG A 87 -17.41 -2.44 22.11
CA ARG A 87 -16.49 -2.67 23.22
C ARG A 87 -15.73 -1.42 23.65
N ILE A 88 -15.23 -0.63 22.70
CA ILE A 88 -14.42 0.57 22.96
C ILE A 88 -15.30 1.80 22.99
N GLY A 89 -16.12 1.98 21.96
CA GLY A 89 -17.02 3.12 21.83
C GLY A 89 -18.21 3.10 22.80
N LYS A 90 -18.52 1.93 23.41
CA LYS A 90 -19.70 1.72 24.26
C LYS A 90 -21.02 2.06 23.57
N VAL A 91 -21.03 1.95 22.23
CA VAL A 91 -22.21 2.22 21.39
C VAL A 91 -22.96 0.91 21.18
N GLY A 92 -24.23 0.85 21.60
CA GLY A 92 -25.07 -0.33 21.43
C GLY A 92 -25.39 -0.58 19.94
N PRO A 93 -25.61 -1.85 19.54
CA PRO A 93 -25.87 -2.19 18.14
C PRO A 93 -27.15 -1.51 17.59
N ASP A 94 -28.12 -1.22 18.43
CA ASP A 94 -29.36 -0.56 18.04
C ASP A 94 -29.24 0.97 17.95
N SER A 95 -28.09 1.53 18.32
CA SER A 95 -27.85 2.97 18.37
C SER A 95 -27.31 3.54 17.06
N TYR A 96 -26.99 2.68 16.08
CA TYR A 96 -26.44 3.12 14.78
C TYR A 96 -26.83 2.16 13.66
N ALA A 97 -26.97 2.72 12.45
CA ALA A 97 -27.12 1.91 11.25
C ALA A 97 -25.72 1.43 10.77
N CYS A 98 -25.59 0.15 10.50
CA CYS A 98 -24.38 -0.42 9.92
C CYS A 98 -24.75 -1.05 8.54
N PRO A 99 -24.80 -0.23 7.49
CA PRO A 99 -25.17 -0.72 6.16
C PRO A 99 -24.14 -1.75 5.66
N PRO A 100 -24.48 -2.52 4.61
CA PRO A 100 -23.50 -3.38 3.95
C PRO A 100 -22.27 -2.60 3.51
N PRO A 101 -21.06 -3.17 3.63
CA PRO A 101 -19.85 -2.56 3.11
C PRO A 101 -19.93 -2.36 1.59
N ILE A 102 -19.41 -1.25 1.11
CA ILE A 102 -19.29 -1.00 -0.32
C ILE A 102 -17.98 -1.62 -0.79
N LEU A 103 -18.09 -2.60 -1.67
CA LEU A 103 -16.96 -3.36 -2.19
C LEU A 103 -16.11 -2.52 -3.14
N SER A 104 -14.81 -2.78 -3.15
CA SER A 104 -13.95 -2.28 -4.22
C SER A 104 -14.29 -3.04 -5.51
N PRO A 105 -14.45 -2.35 -6.64
CA PRO A 105 -14.62 -3.02 -7.93
C PRO A 105 -13.48 -3.97 -8.28
N LYS A 106 -12.28 -3.69 -7.74
CA LYS A 106 -11.08 -4.50 -7.92
C LYS A 106 -10.46 -4.78 -6.56
N PRO A 107 -10.37 -6.03 -6.13
CA PRO A 107 -9.66 -6.41 -4.89
C PRO A 107 -8.13 -6.27 -5.03
N TYR A 108 -7.61 -6.37 -6.26
CA TYR A 108 -6.20 -6.23 -6.62
C TYR A 108 -6.02 -5.22 -7.76
N GLY A 109 -4.78 -4.79 -8.02
CA GLY A 109 -4.46 -3.91 -9.14
C GLY A 109 -5.05 -2.50 -9.05
N TYR A 110 -5.44 -2.05 -7.87
CA TYR A 110 -6.13 -0.78 -7.66
C TYR A 110 -5.23 0.38 -7.28
N ARG A 111 -4.01 0.11 -6.74
CA ARG A 111 -3.14 1.18 -6.25
C ARG A 111 -2.57 2.00 -7.39
N CYS A 112 -2.70 3.31 -7.26
CA CYS A 112 -2.07 4.29 -8.13
C CYS A 112 -0.80 4.92 -7.49
N ARG A 113 -0.45 4.55 -6.27
CA ARG A 113 0.73 5.05 -5.56
C ARG A 113 1.42 3.91 -4.82
N ILE A 114 2.75 3.89 -4.92
CA ILE A 114 3.61 2.96 -4.21
C ILE A 114 4.82 3.70 -3.64
N ARG A 115 5.33 3.22 -2.51
CA ARG A 115 6.52 3.73 -1.86
C ARG A 115 7.43 2.56 -1.59
N LEU A 116 8.58 2.55 -2.24
CA LEU A 116 9.54 1.46 -2.21
C LEU A 116 10.81 1.91 -1.50
N GLN A 117 11.39 1.03 -0.74
CA GLN A 117 12.70 1.21 -0.14
C GLN A 117 13.76 0.86 -1.17
N GLY A 118 14.83 1.65 -1.21
CA GLY A 118 16.00 1.42 -2.05
C GLY A 118 17.11 0.73 -1.27
N LEU A 119 17.61 -0.37 -1.80
CA LEU A 119 18.82 -1.02 -1.31
C LEU A 119 19.90 -0.92 -2.40
N THR A 120 20.84 -0.02 -2.21
CA THR A 120 21.93 0.21 -3.16
C THR A 120 23.24 -0.38 -2.63
N GLN A 121 23.75 -1.39 -3.30
CA GLN A 121 25.03 -2.04 -3.02
C GLN A 121 25.87 -2.11 -4.30
N ARG A 122 25.94 -3.27 -4.97
CA ARG A 122 26.51 -3.41 -6.33
C ARG A 122 25.48 -3.08 -7.40
N THR A 123 24.22 -3.37 -7.10
CA THR A 123 23.03 -3.07 -7.89
C THR A 123 22.04 -2.35 -6.99
N THR A 124 21.08 -1.70 -7.58
CA THR A 124 19.94 -1.10 -6.87
C THR A 124 18.79 -2.08 -6.88
N GLU A 125 18.30 -2.44 -5.68
CA GLU A 125 17.09 -3.22 -5.49
C GLU A 125 15.97 -2.33 -4.94
N LEU A 126 14.75 -2.58 -5.37
CA LEU A 126 13.55 -1.89 -4.89
C LEU A 126 12.64 -2.89 -4.17
N GLY A 127 12.16 -2.53 -3.00
CA GLY A 127 11.37 -3.46 -2.22
C GLY A 127 10.56 -2.82 -1.08
N PHE A 128 9.98 -3.67 -0.26
CA PHE A 128 9.27 -3.26 0.95
C PHE A 128 9.99 -3.79 2.18
N PHE A 129 9.73 -3.17 3.32
CA PHE A 129 10.17 -3.73 4.58
C PHE A 129 9.43 -5.04 4.90
N LYS A 130 10.18 -6.01 5.38
CA LYS A 130 9.66 -7.22 6.01
C LYS A 130 8.82 -6.82 7.23
N ALA A 131 7.78 -7.61 7.51
CA ALA A 131 6.91 -7.37 8.64
C ALA A 131 7.71 -7.24 9.95
N HIS A 132 7.46 -6.17 10.70
CA HIS A 132 8.13 -5.84 11.98
C HIS A 132 9.66 -5.71 11.89
N SER A 133 10.22 -5.40 10.73
CA SER A 133 11.65 -5.31 10.47
C SER A 133 11.99 -4.07 9.63
N ARG A 134 13.29 -3.76 9.53
CA ARG A 134 13.85 -2.82 8.54
C ARG A 134 14.61 -3.55 7.42
N GLU A 135 14.56 -4.86 7.40
CA GLU A 135 15.05 -5.67 6.31
C GLU A 135 14.19 -5.42 5.05
N ILE A 136 14.83 -5.15 3.93
CA ILE A 136 14.16 -4.91 2.66
C ILE A 136 14.01 -6.25 1.94
N ILE A 137 12.80 -6.54 1.52
CA ILE A 137 12.46 -7.64 0.62
C ILE A 137 12.36 -7.06 -0.79
N PRO A 138 13.31 -7.34 -1.69
CA PRO A 138 13.19 -6.95 -3.09
C PRO A 138 11.94 -7.57 -3.71
N ILE A 139 11.25 -6.79 -4.54
CA ILE A 139 10.05 -7.27 -5.22
C ILE A 139 10.12 -6.96 -6.70
N ASP A 140 9.65 -7.88 -7.52
CA ASP A 140 9.48 -7.69 -8.96
C ASP A 140 8.13 -7.03 -9.27
N ARG A 141 7.11 -7.31 -8.43
CA ARG A 141 5.73 -6.90 -8.65
C ARG A 141 4.98 -6.76 -7.32
N CYS A 142 4.04 -5.83 -7.25
CA CYS A 142 3.06 -5.72 -6.17
C CYS A 142 1.66 -5.98 -6.72
N GLU A 143 0.99 -7.03 -6.25
CA GLU A 143 -0.35 -7.40 -6.75
C GLU A 143 -1.44 -6.37 -6.43
N LEU A 144 -1.22 -5.50 -5.46
CA LEU A 144 -2.14 -4.38 -5.19
C LEU A 144 -1.93 -3.18 -6.14
N ALA A 145 -0.73 -3.04 -6.74
CA ALA A 145 -0.42 -1.96 -7.67
C ALA A 145 -1.07 -2.19 -9.04
N SER A 146 -1.49 -1.10 -9.69
CA SER A 146 -1.98 -1.17 -11.07
C SER A 146 -0.89 -1.70 -12.01
N GLU A 147 -1.30 -2.25 -13.14
CA GLU A 147 -0.34 -2.77 -14.13
C GLU A 147 0.62 -1.69 -14.61
N PHE A 148 0.11 -0.49 -14.87
CA PHE A 148 0.94 0.64 -15.27
C PHE A 148 1.95 1.06 -14.19
N LEU A 149 1.54 1.00 -12.92
CA LEU A 149 2.43 1.27 -11.79
C LEU A 149 3.53 0.22 -11.67
N ASN A 150 3.19 -1.08 -11.80
CA ASN A 150 4.15 -2.17 -11.81
C ASN A 150 5.15 -2.05 -12.96
N GLU A 151 4.67 -1.76 -14.17
CA GLU A 151 5.54 -1.56 -15.35
C GLU A 151 6.46 -0.35 -15.16
N THR A 152 5.95 0.74 -14.56
CA THR A 152 6.76 1.93 -14.26
C THR A 152 7.86 1.58 -13.26
N VAL A 153 7.55 0.84 -12.20
CA VAL A 153 8.53 0.38 -11.20
C VAL A 153 9.58 -0.53 -11.83
N LYS A 154 9.16 -1.49 -12.66
CA LYS A 154 10.07 -2.39 -13.37
C LYS A 154 11.04 -1.63 -14.28
N ARG A 155 10.54 -0.66 -15.05
CA ARG A 155 11.39 0.20 -15.88
C ARG A 155 12.32 1.08 -15.04
N LEU A 156 11.82 1.59 -13.92
CA LEU A 156 12.64 2.37 -12.98
C LEU A 156 13.79 1.53 -12.42
N HIS A 157 13.54 0.30 -12.00
CA HIS A 157 14.56 -0.63 -11.54
C HIS A 157 15.62 -0.88 -12.63
N GLY A 158 15.17 -1.17 -13.86
CA GLY A 158 16.09 -1.33 -15.00
C GLY A 158 16.90 -0.07 -15.30
N PHE A 159 16.27 1.11 -15.24
CA PHE A 159 16.94 2.40 -15.43
C PHE A 159 18.02 2.66 -14.38
N LEU A 160 17.70 2.49 -13.09
CA LEU A 160 18.64 2.71 -12.00
C LEU A 160 19.87 1.80 -12.12
N ASN A 161 19.69 0.58 -12.59
CA ASN A 161 20.78 -0.37 -12.80
C ASN A 161 21.51 -0.20 -14.14
N SER A 162 21.04 0.68 -15.02
CA SER A 162 21.72 1.04 -16.27
C SER A 162 22.64 2.27 -16.14
N LEU A 163 22.60 2.95 -14.99
CA LEU A 163 23.46 4.10 -14.72
C LEU A 163 24.89 3.66 -14.47
N ASP A 164 25.86 4.47 -14.95
CA ASP A 164 27.29 4.25 -14.71
C ASP A 164 27.71 4.55 -13.26
N TYR A 165 26.77 5.00 -12.44
CA TYR A 165 26.97 5.33 -11.03
C TYR A 165 25.79 4.79 -10.20
N LEU A 166 26.02 4.64 -8.90
CA LEU A 166 24.97 4.25 -7.97
C LEU A 166 24.32 5.50 -7.37
N LEU A 167 23.01 5.65 -7.63
CA LEU A 167 22.22 6.69 -6.96
C LEU A 167 21.90 6.25 -5.53
N ALA A 168 22.40 7.02 -4.56
CA ALA A 168 22.10 6.78 -3.15
C ALA A 168 20.73 7.39 -2.79
N PHE A 169 19.78 6.55 -2.42
CA PHE A 169 18.47 6.95 -1.89
C PHE A 169 17.96 5.89 -0.91
N SER A 170 17.15 6.30 0.04
CA SER A 170 16.52 5.38 1.00
C SER A 170 15.15 4.92 0.54
N GLU A 171 14.46 5.77 -0.20
CA GLU A 171 13.08 5.54 -0.62
C GLU A 171 12.81 6.17 -1.98
N VAL A 172 12.00 5.52 -2.79
CA VAL A 172 11.39 6.11 -3.98
C VAL A 172 9.87 5.95 -3.94
N GLN A 173 9.18 7.05 -4.13
CA GLN A 173 7.74 7.05 -4.30
C GLN A 173 7.40 7.17 -5.78
N VAL A 174 6.45 6.36 -6.25
CA VAL A 174 5.89 6.42 -7.59
C VAL A 174 4.40 6.72 -7.48
N LEU A 175 3.94 7.75 -8.16
CA LEU A 175 2.54 8.12 -8.27
C LEU A 175 2.13 8.08 -9.74
N THR A 176 1.00 7.42 -10.04
CA THR A 176 0.43 7.36 -11.39
C THR A 176 -0.96 7.96 -11.40
N GLY A 177 -1.38 8.49 -12.53
CA GLY A 177 -2.77 8.88 -12.75
C GLY A 177 -3.70 7.67 -12.81
N PRO A 178 -5.00 7.85 -12.53
CA PRO A 178 -5.99 6.77 -12.61
C PRO A 178 -6.23 6.30 -14.05
N ASP A 179 -5.95 7.14 -15.05
CA ASP A 179 -5.95 6.82 -16.48
C ASP A 179 -4.72 6.02 -16.93
N GLN A 180 -3.75 5.86 -16.03
CA GLN A 180 -2.53 5.08 -16.25
C GLN A 180 -1.67 5.56 -17.44
N GLN A 181 -1.65 6.87 -17.69
CA GLN A 181 -0.88 7.46 -18.78
C GLN A 181 0.38 8.20 -18.32
N GLU A 182 0.35 8.69 -17.08
CA GLU A 182 1.39 9.55 -16.53
C GLU A 182 1.88 9.04 -15.18
N ALA A 183 3.15 9.26 -14.91
CA ALA A 183 3.77 8.98 -13.62
C ALA A 183 4.63 10.14 -13.14
N THR A 184 4.76 10.27 -11.83
CA THR A 184 5.73 11.14 -11.17
C THR A 184 6.52 10.34 -10.13
N LEU A 185 7.77 10.72 -9.93
CA LEU A 185 8.70 10.07 -9.01
C LEU A 185 9.15 11.03 -7.92
N SER A 186 9.39 10.50 -6.71
CA SER A 186 10.10 11.23 -5.66
C SER A 186 11.14 10.33 -5.01
N PHE A 187 12.37 10.79 -4.94
CA PHE A 187 13.49 10.10 -4.29
C PHE A 187 13.84 10.79 -2.98
N SER A 188 13.97 10.03 -1.90
CA SER A 188 14.50 10.51 -0.63
C SER A 188 16.00 10.18 -0.58
N CYS A 189 16.81 11.21 -0.80
CA CYS A 189 18.27 11.09 -0.90
C CYS A 189 18.95 11.55 0.38
N PRO A 190 20.08 10.92 0.80
CA PRO A 190 20.84 11.34 1.97
C PRO A 190 21.55 12.68 1.77
N LEU A 191 21.89 13.02 0.52
CA LEU A 191 22.61 14.23 0.14
C LEU A 191 21.98 14.84 -1.13
N ARG A 192 22.12 16.15 -1.28
CA ARG A 192 21.78 16.84 -2.51
C ARG A 192 22.67 16.35 -3.66
N MET A 193 22.07 16.06 -4.79
CA MET A 193 22.82 15.72 -6.00
C MET A 193 23.42 16.96 -6.65
N ASP A 194 24.54 16.79 -7.33
CA ASP A 194 25.12 17.82 -8.19
C ASP A 194 24.19 18.16 -9.37
N ASP A 195 24.13 19.43 -9.76
CA ASP A 195 23.21 19.91 -10.78
C ASP A 195 23.46 19.28 -12.17
N GLU A 196 24.71 18.98 -12.52
CA GLU A 196 25.04 18.31 -13.78
C GLU A 196 24.60 16.85 -13.77
N LEU A 197 24.80 16.18 -12.62
CA LEU A 197 24.34 14.80 -12.41
C LEU A 197 22.81 14.72 -12.48
N VAL A 198 22.09 15.70 -11.90
CA VAL A 198 20.62 15.77 -11.99
C VAL A 198 20.18 15.96 -13.45
N LYS A 199 20.80 16.83 -14.21
CA LYS A 199 20.47 17.05 -15.62
C LYS A 199 20.66 15.78 -16.45
N ASP A 200 21.77 15.08 -16.26
CA ASP A 200 22.05 13.82 -16.97
C ASP A 200 21.05 12.73 -16.57
N PHE A 201 20.80 12.58 -15.27
CA PHE A 201 19.79 11.66 -14.75
C PHE A 201 18.42 11.89 -15.39
N LEU A 202 17.92 13.13 -15.40
CA LEU A 202 16.60 13.47 -15.94
C LEU A 202 16.51 13.24 -17.44
N LYS A 203 17.56 13.56 -18.20
CA LYS A 203 17.65 13.31 -19.64
C LYS A 203 17.56 11.83 -19.95
N ASN A 204 18.35 11.01 -19.25
CA ASN A 204 18.38 9.56 -19.44
C ASN A 204 17.08 8.90 -18.96
N LEU A 205 16.53 9.33 -17.82
CA LEU A 205 15.25 8.84 -17.33
C LEU A 205 14.12 9.10 -18.33
N LYS A 206 14.05 10.31 -18.92
CA LYS A 206 13.03 10.66 -19.90
C LYS A 206 13.11 9.80 -21.16
N ALA A 207 14.31 9.46 -21.59
CA ALA A 207 14.51 8.56 -22.71
C ALA A 207 14.09 7.12 -22.38
N TYR A 208 14.37 6.66 -21.15
CA TYR A 208 14.09 5.30 -20.69
C TYR A 208 12.62 5.08 -20.29
N ILE A 209 12.01 6.08 -19.62
CA ILE A 209 10.62 6.06 -19.16
C ILE A 209 9.89 7.33 -19.63
N PRO A 210 9.46 7.40 -20.90
CA PRO A 210 8.88 8.62 -21.48
C PRO A 210 7.61 9.12 -20.76
N LYS A 211 6.89 8.24 -20.06
CA LYS A 211 5.66 8.54 -19.32
C LYS A 211 5.91 9.15 -17.92
N VAL A 212 7.16 9.31 -17.48
CA VAL A 212 7.50 10.06 -16.28
C VAL A 212 7.59 11.55 -16.64
N TYR A 213 6.70 12.35 -16.05
CA TYR A 213 6.56 13.77 -16.35
C TYR A 213 7.18 14.68 -15.28
N GLY A 214 7.44 14.15 -14.10
CA GLY A 214 8.07 14.89 -13.03
C GLY A 214 8.88 14.02 -12.09
N VAL A 215 9.94 14.59 -11.56
CA VAL A 215 10.81 13.97 -10.57
C VAL A 215 11.08 14.98 -9.46
N SER A 216 11.03 14.55 -8.22
CA SER A 216 11.52 15.33 -7.08
C SER A 216 12.60 14.58 -6.33
N PHE A 217 13.54 15.35 -5.79
CA PHE A 217 14.57 14.84 -4.88
C PHE A 217 14.39 15.53 -3.53
N GLU A 218 14.15 14.75 -2.51
CA GLU A 218 14.05 15.19 -1.12
C GLU A 218 15.35 14.90 -0.40
N THR A 219 15.89 15.88 0.28
CA THR A 219 17.05 15.73 1.15
C THR A 219 16.73 16.27 2.53
N VAL A 220 17.22 15.60 3.58
CA VAL A 220 17.05 16.06 4.95
C VAL A 220 18.43 16.31 5.53
N ASN A 221 18.79 17.58 5.70
CA ASN A 221 20.03 18.01 6.32
C ASN A 221 19.74 18.68 7.66
N ASN A 222 20.33 18.18 8.74
CA ASN A 222 20.20 18.75 10.10
C ASN A 222 18.76 19.00 10.56
N GLY A 223 17.80 18.17 10.11
CA GLY A 223 16.38 18.31 10.44
C GLY A 223 15.60 19.28 9.54
N GLU A 224 16.25 19.94 8.61
CA GLU A 224 15.60 20.75 7.58
C GLU A 224 15.45 19.95 6.28
N GLY A 225 14.21 19.81 5.82
CA GLY A 225 13.91 19.16 4.53
C GLY A 225 14.05 20.15 3.38
N HIS A 226 14.78 19.76 2.35
CA HIS A 226 14.85 20.49 1.09
C HIS A 226 14.32 19.59 -0.03
N THR A 227 13.46 20.13 -0.89
CA THR A 227 12.89 19.40 -2.02
C THR A 227 13.08 20.17 -3.31
N GLU A 228 13.71 19.52 -4.28
CA GLU A 228 13.88 20.06 -5.64
C GLU A 228 12.90 19.35 -6.57
N HIS A 229 12.21 20.12 -7.41
CA HIS A 229 11.21 19.62 -8.35
C HIS A 229 11.66 19.87 -9.78
N PHE A 230 11.54 18.84 -10.63
CA PHE A 230 11.89 18.87 -12.05
C PHE A 230 10.72 18.35 -12.87
N GLY A 231 10.23 19.15 -13.80
CA GLY A 231 9.05 18.85 -14.59
C GLY A 231 7.75 18.97 -13.79
N ASN A 232 6.72 18.26 -14.20
CA ASN A 232 5.41 18.27 -13.54
C ASN A 232 5.33 17.17 -12.48
N CYS A 233 5.58 17.53 -11.21
CA CYS A 233 5.48 16.61 -10.07
C CYS A 233 4.05 16.46 -9.53
N GLY A 234 3.06 17.03 -10.19
CA GLY A 234 1.64 16.86 -9.93
C GLY A 234 0.96 16.14 -11.08
N LEU A 235 -0.14 15.47 -10.77
CA LEU A 235 -1.03 14.86 -11.75
C LEU A 235 -2.36 15.58 -11.73
N GLU A 236 -2.90 15.88 -12.89
CA GLU A 236 -4.25 16.40 -13.07
C GLU A 236 -5.05 15.40 -13.88
N PHE A 237 -6.25 15.11 -13.42
CA PHE A 237 -7.16 14.22 -14.12
C PHE A 237 -8.61 14.58 -13.82
N ASP A 238 -9.45 14.33 -14.78
CA ASP A 238 -10.88 14.48 -14.61
C ASP A 238 -11.42 13.27 -13.82
N TYR A 239 -12.17 13.59 -12.80
CA TYR A 239 -12.74 12.62 -11.88
C TYR A 239 -14.24 12.84 -11.82
N SER A 240 -15.00 11.82 -12.07
CA SER A 240 -16.46 11.91 -11.95
C SER A 240 -16.96 10.86 -10.97
N PHE A 241 -17.97 11.21 -10.21
CA PHE A 241 -18.71 10.28 -9.38
C PHE A 241 -20.22 10.51 -9.60
N SER A 242 -21.00 9.47 -9.43
CA SER A 242 -22.46 9.57 -9.48
C SER A 242 -23.00 9.45 -8.07
N PRO A 243 -23.75 10.45 -7.59
CA PRO A 243 -24.35 10.41 -6.25
C PRO A 243 -25.25 9.19 -6.06
N ASP A 244 -26.04 8.88 -7.07
CA ASP A 244 -26.85 7.67 -7.16
C ASP A 244 -26.88 7.15 -8.61
N SER A 245 -27.46 5.97 -8.83
CA SER A 245 -27.53 5.33 -10.15
C SER A 245 -28.37 6.09 -11.20
N SER A 246 -29.17 7.06 -10.77
CA SER A 246 -30.06 7.87 -11.61
C SER A 246 -29.56 9.31 -11.79
N ALA A 247 -28.62 9.75 -10.97
CA ALA A 247 -28.10 11.11 -11.00
C ALA A 247 -27.06 11.29 -12.10
N GLN A 248 -27.03 12.49 -12.68
CA GLN A 248 -25.97 12.89 -13.60
C GLN A 248 -24.61 12.87 -12.86
N ALA A 249 -23.60 12.33 -13.53
CA ALA A 249 -22.24 12.33 -12.99
C ALA A 249 -21.75 13.75 -12.68
N VAL A 250 -21.20 13.95 -11.49
CA VAL A 250 -20.59 15.22 -11.07
C VAL A 250 -19.15 15.22 -11.53
N PRO A 251 -18.76 16.11 -12.46
CA PRO A 251 -17.38 16.21 -12.91
C PRO A 251 -16.55 16.96 -11.86
N LEU A 252 -15.40 16.42 -11.53
CA LEU A 252 -14.40 17.05 -10.70
C LEU A 252 -13.06 17.04 -11.42
N ARG A 253 -12.38 18.18 -11.45
CA ARG A 253 -10.96 18.20 -11.80
C ARG A 253 -10.16 18.00 -10.54
N TYR A 254 -9.43 16.90 -10.48
CA TYR A 254 -8.60 16.52 -9.34
C TYR A 254 -7.14 16.80 -9.67
N ARG A 255 -6.47 17.49 -8.76
CA ARG A 255 -5.03 17.71 -8.82
C ARG A 255 -4.38 17.15 -7.58
N THR A 256 -3.38 16.31 -7.74
CA THR A 256 -2.57 15.76 -6.66
C THR A 256 -1.10 15.97 -6.94
N GLN A 257 -0.33 16.21 -5.91
CA GLN A 257 1.13 16.23 -6.01
C GLN A 257 1.71 14.98 -5.36
N ILE A 258 2.94 14.63 -5.72
CA ILE A 258 3.56 13.41 -5.22
C ILE A 258 3.70 13.42 -3.69
N HIS A 259 3.90 14.59 -3.08
CA HIS A 259 4.03 14.75 -1.63
C HIS A 259 2.69 14.98 -0.92
N SER A 260 1.60 15.22 -1.65
CA SER A 260 0.29 15.40 -1.03
C SER A 260 -0.39 14.05 -0.79
N PHE A 261 -1.24 13.99 0.23
CA PHE A 261 -2.09 12.83 0.45
C PHE A 261 -3.10 12.68 -0.68
N SER A 262 -3.27 11.48 -1.18
CA SER A 262 -4.38 11.08 -2.03
C SER A 262 -4.73 9.62 -1.75
N GLN A 263 -6.01 9.27 -1.90
CA GLN A 263 -6.45 7.89 -1.77
C GLN A 263 -5.78 7.02 -2.83
N VAL A 264 -5.19 5.90 -2.40
CA VAL A 264 -4.44 5.00 -3.30
C VAL A 264 -5.34 4.12 -4.17
N ASN A 265 -6.63 4.03 -3.84
CA ASN A 265 -7.66 3.33 -4.60
C ASN A 265 -8.64 4.36 -5.19
N PRO A 266 -8.49 4.76 -6.46
CA PRO A 266 -9.35 5.76 -7.09
C PRO A 266 -10.83 5.33 -7.16
N ASP A 267 -11.11 4.04 -7.36
CA ASP A 267 -12.48 3.54 -7.46
C ASP A 267 -13.20 3.63 -6.11
N GLN A 268 -12.55 3.24 -5.02
CA GLN A 268 -13.10 3.41 -3.68
C GLN A 268 -13.20 4.89 -3.26
N ASN A 269 -12.33 5.74 -3.79
CA ASN A 269 -12.44 7.17 -3.56
C ASN A 269 -13.71 7.75 -4.22
N ARG A 270 -14.10 7.26 -5.41
CA ARG A 270 -15.39 7.63 -6.04
C ARG A 270 -16.57 7.23 -5.16
N ASN A 271 -16.56 6.01 -4.63
CA ASN A 271 -17.59 5.54 -3.70
C ASN A 271 -17.67 6.42 -2.46
N LEU A 272 -16.53 6.78 -1.88
CA LEU A 272 -16.47 7.67 -0.72
C LEU A 272 -17.04 9.06 -1.03
N LEU A 273 -16.69 9.65 -2.16
CA LEU A 273 -17.22 10.95 -2.59
C LEU A 273 -18.73 10.89 -2.82
N SER A 274 -19.25 9.81 -3.42
CA SER A 274 -20.70 9.62 -3.59
C SER A 274 -21.43 9.58 -2.26
N ILE A 275 -20.88 8.91 -1.23
CA ILE A 275 -21.46 8.86 0.11
C ILE A 275 -21.47 10.26 0.74
N ILE A 276 -20.35 10.97 0.70
CA ILE A 276 -20.21 12.30 1.30
C ILE A 276 -21.16 13.30 0.63
N TYR A 277 -21.32 13.22 -0.68
CA TYR A 277 -22.20 14.11 -1.42
C TYR A 277 -23.68 13.92 -1.06
N ASN A 278 -24.09 12.70 -0.69
CA ASN A 278 -25.46 12.35 -0.32
C ASN A 278 -25.77 12.55 1.17
N TRP A 279 -24.80 12.99 1.95
CA TRP A 279 -24.98 13.37 3.35
C TRP A 279 -25.41 14.82 3.47
#